data_e2487abeeae98fb366da862e4ba92a15
#
_entry.id   e2487abeeae98fb366da862e4ba92a15
#
_cell.length_a   1.000
_cell.length_b   1.000
_cell.length_c   1.000
_cell.angle_alpha   90.00
_cell.angle_beta   90.00
_cell.angle_gamma   90.00
#
_symmetry.space_group_name_H-M   'P 1'
#
loop_
_entity.id
_entity.type
_entity.pdbx_description
1 polymer ?
#
loop_
_entity_poly.entity_id
_entity_poly.type
_entity_poly.pdbx_seq_one_letter_code
_entity_poly.pdbx_strand_id
1 'polypeptide(L)'
;MRRLLQSTRSYALLKAEKEENRLNHAYLLIFDDARNLKTALKEFAKIFFNEERNPFASERIFELIDAETFSDCLFFPAEGKKFSVEDAEKITEESALKPVEGNRKLFVVGDFAEATVQAQNKLLKLLEEPPAGVCFLLGATVTFPVLPTVLSRAEKLEIPAFSVKEVKACLERMYSVSASD
;
A
#
# COMPACT_ATOMS: atom_id res chain seq x y z
N MET A 1 -10.73 8.12 9.08
CA MET A 1 -10.24 6.94 8.33
C MET A 1 -8.83 6.52 8.76
N ARG A 2 -7.78 7.34 8.69
CA ARG A 2 -6.38 6.97 9.04
C ARG A 2 -6.25 6.25 10.38
N ARG A 3 -6.81 6.79 11.48
CA ARG A 3 -6.74 6.15 12.81
C ARG A 3 -7.42 4.77 12.86
N LEU A 4 -8.50 4.59 12.12
CA LEU A 4 -9.17 3.29 12.02
C LEU A 4 -8.27 2.28 11.30
N LEU A 5 -7.64 2.67 10.20
CA LEU A 5 -6.69 1.83 9.45
C LEU A 5 -5.52 1.42 10.34
N GLN A 6 -4.94 2.37 11.08
CA GLN A 6 -3.80 2.13 11.98
C GLN A 6 -4.16 1.23 13.18
N SER A 7 -5.45 1.09 13.53
CA SER A 7 -5.91 0.17 14.58
C SER A 7 -6.17 -1.25 14.10
N THR A 8 -6.03 -1.52 12.81
CA THR A 8 -6.26 -2.85 12.25
C THR A 8 -5.12 -3.83 12.56
N ARG A 9 -5.48 -5.12 12.63
CA ARG A 9 -4.49 -6.20 12.80
C ARG A 9 -3.48 -6.22 11.66
N SER A 10 -3.94 -6.01 10.43
CA SER A 10 -3.08 -5.99 9.23
C SER A 10 -2.06 -4.86 9.27
N TYR A 11 -2.45 -3.68 9.79
CA TYR A 11 -1.52 -2.58 9.99
C TYR A 11 -0.45 -2.90 11.04
N ALA A 12 -0.86 -3.47 12.17
CA ALA A 12 0.07 -3.89 13.23
C ALA A 12 1.01 -5.00 12.76
N LEU A 13 0.52 -5.96 11.96
CA LEU A 13 1.32 -7.03 11.38
C LEU A 13 2.42 -6.47 10.48
N LEU A 14 2.05 -5.67 9.48
CA LEU A 14 3.01 -5.09 8.54
C LEU A 14 4.05 -4.20 9.25
N LYS A 15 3.61 -3.46 10.28
CA LYS A 15 4.51 -2.65 11.10
C LYS A 15 5.52 -3.52 11.84
N ALA A 16 5.09 -4.61 12.47
CA ALA A 16 5.98 -5.55 13.15
C ALA A 16 6.99 -6.20 12.20
N GLU A 17 6.57 -6.61 11.00
CA GLU A 17 7.47 -7.15 9.98
C GLU A 17 8.52 -6.13 9.54
N LYS A 18 8.13 -4.86 9.41
CA LYS A 18 9.07 -3.76 9.10
C LYS A 18 10.10 -3.58 10.22
N GLU A 19 9.67 -3.55 11.48
CA GLU A 19 10.53 -3.40 12.66
C GLU A 19 11.51 -4.57 12.80
N GLU A 20 11.06 -5.78 12.51
CA GLU A 20 11.86 -7.00 12.53
C GLU A 20 12.71 -7.23 11.27
N ASN A 21 12.67 -6.28 10.32
CA ASN A 21 13.34 -6.37 9.01
C ASN A 21 12.98 -7.64 8.22
N ARG A 22 11.72 -8.06 8.29
CA ARG A 22 11.16 -9.28 7.66
C ARG A 22 10.08 -8.98 6.63
N LEU A 23 10.09 -7.76 6.07
CA LEU A 23 9.12 -7.40 5.04
C LEU A 23 9.20 -8.36 3.85
N ASN A 24 8.04 -8.85 3.42
CA ASN A 24 7.89 -9.53 2.15
C ASN A 24 8.04 -8.55 0.98
N HIS A 25 8.33 -9.08 -0.18
CA HIS A 25 8.44 -8.28 -1.40
C HIS A 25 7.08 -7.92 -2.02
N ALA A 26 6.00 -8.64 -1.69
CA ALA A 26 4.68 -8.36 -2.23
C ALA A 26 3.57 -8.57 -1.18
N TYR A 27 2.66 -7.60 -1.11
CA TYR A 27 1.47 -7.62 -0.27
C TYR A 27 0.23 -7.33 -1.10
N LEU A 28 -0.87 -7.99 -0.76
CA LEU A 28 -2.20 -7.72 -1.30
C LEU A 28 -3.09 -7.19 -0.17
N LEU A 29 -3.37 -5.90 -0.20
CA LEU A 29 -4.26 -5.23 0.73
C LEU A 29 -5.71 -5.36 0.24
N ILE A 30 -6.52 -6.11 0.97
CA ILE A 30 -7.93 -6.36 0.65
C ILE A 30 -8.78 -5.45 1.54
N PHE A 31 -9.53 -4.54 0.92
CA PHE A 31 -10.38 -3.60 1.62
C PHE A 31 -11.66 -3.33 0.82
N ASP A 32 -12.79 -3.82 1.33
CA ASP A 32 -14.13 -3.70 0.71
C ASP A 32 -14.71 -2.26 0.87
N ASP A 33 -13.88 -1.26 0.63
CA ASP A 33 -14.30 0.14 0.57
C ASP A 33 -13.52 0.83 -0.55
N ALA A 34 -14.07 0.77 -1.76
CA ALA A 34 -13.43 1.35 -2.95
C ALA A 34 -13.10 2.85 -2.79
N ARG A 35 -13.93 3.61 -2.05
CA ARG A 35 -13.71 5.05 -1.82
C ARG A 35 -12.48 5.33 -0.97
N ASN A 36 -12.18 4.43 -0.05
CA ASN A 36 -11.09 4.58 0.90
C ASN A 36 -9.89 3.68 0.61
N LEU A 37 -9.94 2.83 -0.43
CA LEU A 37 -8.84 1.92 -0.78
C LEU A 37 -7.53 2.69 -1.03
N LYS A 38 -7.58 3.79 -1.78
CA LYS A 38 -6.39 4.63 -2.04
C LYS A 38 -5.82 5.24 -0.75
N THR A 39 -6.69 5.69 0.16
CA THR A 39 -6.27 6.18 1.48
C THR A 39 -5.61 5.06 2.31
N ALA A 40 -6.17 3.84 2.27
CA ALA A 40 -5.60 2.70 2.95
C ALA A 40 -4.21 2.35 2.38
N LEU A 41 -4.08 2.29 1.06
CA LEU A 41 -2.79 2.04 0.40
C LEU A 41 -1.73 3.07 0.80
N LYS A 42 -2.06 4.36 0.86
CA LYS A 42 -1.14 5.40 1.32
C LYS A 42 -0.71 5.20 2.78
N GLU A 43 -1.64 4.90 3.67
CA GLU A 43 -1.33 4.66 5.08
C GLU A 43 -0.43 3.42 5.28
N PHE A 44 -0.68 2.34 4.54
CA PHE A 44 0.17 1.15 4.59
C PHE A 44 1.52 1.37 3.91
N ALA A 45 1.58 2.13 2.81
CA ALA A 45 2.84 2.50 2.14
C ALA A 45 3.80 3.26 3.06
N LYS A 46 3.29 4.12 3.94
CA LYS A 46 4.09 4.86 4.93
C LYS A 46 4.89 3.96 5.86
N ILE A 47 4.38 2.75 6.16
CA ILE A 47 5.08 1.79 7.02
C ILE A 47 6.43 1.39 6.41
N PHE A 48 6.51 1.23 5.09
CA PHE A 48 7.74 0.84 4.40
C PHE A 48 8.87 1.86 4.56
N PHE A 49 8.52 3.14 4.74
CA PHE A 49 9.46 4.26 4.80
C PHE A 49 9.53 4.94 6.17
N ASN A 50 8.85 4.38 7.18
CA ASN A 50 8.94 4.90 8.54
C ASN A 50 10.32 4.66 9.12
N GLU A 51 11.01 5.72 9.53
CA GLU A 51 12.29 5.68 10.20
C GLU A 51 12.11 6.10 11.66
N GLU A 52 12.02 5.13 12.56
CA GLU A 52 11.80 5.41 13.99
C GLU A 52 12.91 6.29 14.62
N ARG A 53 14.12 6.18 14.08
CA ARG A 53 15.27 6.97 14.53
C ARG A 53 15.27 8.41 14.05
N ASN A 54 14.47 8.73 13.05
CA ASN A 54 14.36 10.08 12.49
C ASN A 54 12.90 10.42 12.15
N PRO A 55 12.08 10.82 13.15
CA PRO A 55 10.67 11.16 12.96
C PRO A 55 10.44 12.31 11.94
N PHE A 56 11.33 13.31 11.91
CA PHE A 56 11.20 14.43 10.96
C PHE A 56 11.37 13.99 9.50
N ALA A 57 12.32 13.08 9.23
CA ALA A 57 12.48 12.51 7.90
C ALA A 57 11.24 11.71 7.51
N SER A 58 10.68 10.94 8.44
CA SER A 58 9.44 10.18 8.20
C SER A 58 8.26 11.09 7.90
N GLU A 59 8.08 12.18 8.62
CA GLU A 59 6.97 13.13 8.42
C GLU A 59 7.02 13.76 7.01
N ARG A 60 8.20 14.22 6.58
CA ARG A 60 8.40 14.72 5.22
C ARG A 60 8.06 13.67 4.16
N ILE A 61 8.53 12.43 4.33
CA ILE A 61 8.24 11.33 3.40
C ILE A 61 6.74 11.03 3.38
N PHE A 62 6.06 11.06 4.51
CA PHE A 62 4.62 10.81 4.58
C PHE A 62 3.82 11.88 3.84
N GLU A 63 4.22 13.14 3.91
CA GLU A 63 3.61 14.21 3.12
C GLU A 63 3.80 13.97 1.61
N LEU A 64 5.00 13.58 1.19
CA LEU A 64 5.29 13.25 -0.20
C LEU A 64 4.52 12.00 -0.70
N ILE A 65 4.32 10.98 0.15
CA ILE A 65 3.49 9.82 -0.17
C ILE A 65 2.02 10.24 -0.30
N ASP A 66 1.52 11.09 0.60
CA ASP A 66 0.16 11.62 0.50
C ASP A 66 -0.07 12.41 -0.78
N ALA A 67 0.93 13.16 -1.23
CA ALA A 67 0.93 13.89 -2.50
C ALA A 67 1.27 13.04 -3.72
N GLU A 68 1.65 11.76 -3.55
CA GLU A 68 2.10 10.84 -4.62
C GLU A 68 3.34 11.36 -5.38
N THR A 69 4.23 12.07 -4.70
CA THR A 69 5.43 12.70 -5.29
C THR A 69 6.75 12.15 -4.73
N PHE A 70 6.70 11.15 -3.84
CA PHE A 70 7.90 10.52 -3.32
C PHE A 70 8.54 9.60 -4.37
N SER A 71 9.80 9.85 -4.73
CA SER A 71 10.50 9.16 -5.82
C SER A 71 10.63 7.64 -5.64
N ASP A 72 10.65 7.16 -4.41
CA ASP A 72 10.81 5.74 -4.09
C ASP A 72 9.47 5.03 -3.78
N CYS A 73 8.33 5.74 -3.91
CA CYS A 73 6.98 5.19 -3.75
C CYS A 73 6.10 5.61 -4.92
N LEU A 74 5.96 4.74 -5.91
CA LEU A 74 5.26 5.02 -7.15
C LEU A 74 3.85 4.43 -7.15
N PHE A 75 2.87 5.26 -7.50
CA PHE A 75 1.46 4.88 -7.52
C PHE A 75 0.98 4.61 -8.94
N PHE A 76 0.29 3.50 -9.14
CA PHE A 76 -0.34 3.08 -10.40
C PHE A 76 -1.76 2.58 -10.14
N PRO A 77 -2.64 2.67 -11.14
CA PRO A 77 -2.53 3.51 -12.33
C PRO A 77 -2.67 5.00 -12.00
N ALA A 78 -2.53 5.84 -13.01
CA ALA A 78 -2.90 7.26 -12.88
C ALA A 78 -4.39 7.39 -12.50
N GLU A 79 -4.75 8.48 -11.82
CA GLU A 79 -6.10 8.71 -11.31
C GLU A 79 -7.18 8.54 -12.39
N GLY A 80 -8.26 7.84 -12.02
CA GLY A 80 -9.39 7.56 -12.92
C GLY A 80 -9.12 6.48 -13.98
N LYS A 81 -7.97 5.83 -13.96
CA LYS A 81 -7.63 4.74 -14.90
C LYS A 81 -7.62 3.38 -14.20
N LYS A 82 -7.71 2.32 -15.01
CA LYS A 82 -7.49 0.94 -14.57
C LYS A 82 -6.05 0.53 -14.86
N PHE A 83 -5.50 -0.35 -14.01
CA PHE A 83 -4.16 -0.88 -14.20
C PHE A 83 -4.03 -1.63 -15.52
N SER A 84 -3.09 -1.22 -16.34
CA SER A 84 -2.90 -1.68 -17.71
C SER A 84 -1.58 -2.43 -17.91
N VAL A 85 -1.40 -3.02 -19.10
CA VAL A 85 -0.15 -3.64 -19.51
C VAL A 85 0.97 -2.60 -19.57
N GLU A 86 0.67 -1.40 -20.05
CA GLU A 86 1.60 -0.27 -20.12
C GLU A 86 2.06 0.18 -18.72
N ASP A 87 1.18 0.14 -17.72
CA ASP A 87 1.56 0.40 -16.33
C ASP A 87 2.53 -0.68 -15.80
N ALA A 88 2.25 -1.95 -16.11
CA ALA A 88 3.14 -3.05 -15.73
C ALA A 88 4.52 -2.95 -16.43
N GLU A 89 4.57 -2.46 -17.66
CA GLU A 89 5.83 -2.18 -18.37
C GLU A 89 6.62 -1.04 -17.70
N LYS A 90 5.97 0.06 -17.36
CA LYS A 90 6.58 1.15 -16.61
C LYS A 90 7.13 0.69 -15.26
N ILE A 91 6.38 -0.13 -14.52
CA ILE A 91 6.84 -0.73 -13.28
C ILE A 91 8.11 -1.56 -13.53
N THR A 92 8.15 -2.34 -14.63
CA THR A 92 9.32 -3.14 -14.98
C THR A 92 10.55 -2.26 -15.24
N GLU A 93 10.39 -1.19 -16.00
CA GLU A 93 11.46 -0.22 -16.27
C GLU A 93 11.93 0.46 -14.99
N GLU A 94 11.01 0.98 -14.17
CA GLU A 94 11.31 1.66 -12.93
C GLU A 94 11.93 0.73 -11.87
N SER A 95 11.56 -0.55 -11.85
CA SER A 95 12.11 -1.52 -10.91
C SER A 95 13.59 -1.84 -11.17
N ALA A 96 14.09 -1.60 -12.38
CA ALA A 96 15.50 -1.75 -12.71
C ALA A 96 16.36 -0.59 -12.19
N LEU A 97 15.76 0.54 -11.81
CA LEU A 97 16.45 1.70 -11.28
C LEU A 97 16.61 1.59 -9.77
N LYS A 98 17.75 2.02 -9.25
CA LYS A 98 18.00 2.07 -7.80
C LYS A 98 17.07 3.08 -7.11
N PRO A 99 16.72 2.85 -5.83
CA PRO A 99 16.08 3.85 -5.00
C PRO A 99 16.89 5.16 -4.97
N VAL A 100 16.19 6.28 -4.84
CA VAL A 100 16.80 7.63 -4.85
C VAL A 100 17.22 8.05 -3.45
N GLU A 101 16.36 7.89 -2.46
CA GLU A 101 16.58 8.39 -1.10
C GLU A 101 16.82 7.26 -0.06
N GLY A 102 16.42 6.05 -0.35
CA GLY A 102 16.44 4.95 0.60
C GLY A 102 17.10 3.69 0.07
N ASN A 103 16.77 2.59 0.71
CA ASN A 103 17.25 1.25 0.36
C ASN A 103 16.17 0.40 -0.32
N ARG A 104 15.00 0.96 -0.58
CA ARG A 104 13.86 0.25 -1.20
C ARG A 104 13.04 1.16 -2.09
N LYS A 105 12.38 0.53 -3.05
CA LYS A 105 11.40 1.14 -3.95
C LYS A 105 10.09 0.39 -3.81
N LEU A 106 8.99 1.11 -3.60
CA LEU A 106 7.66 0.54 -3.43
C LEU A 106 6.77 0.92 -4.61
N PHE A 107 6.20 -0.08 -5.25
CA PHE A 107 5.16 0.10 -6.25
C PHE A 107 3.80 -0.16 -5.61
N VAL A 108 2.97 0.88 -5.57
CA VAL A 108 1.61 0.82 -5.05
C VAL A 108 0.66 0.74 -6.23
N VAL A 109 -0.08 -0.35 -6.32
CA VAL A 109 -1.07 -0.54 -7.38
C VAL A 109 -2.47 -0.44 -6.80
N GLY A 110 -3.29 0.47 -7.34
CA GLY A 110 -4.68 0.70 -6.94
C GLY A 110 -5.54 -0.56 -7.06
N ASP A 111 -6.84 -0.45 -7.35
CA ASP A 111 -7.69 -1.64 -7.37
C ASP A 111 -7.24 -2.66 -8.43
N PHE A 112 -6.37 -3.58 -8.00
CA PHE A 112 -5.80 -4.63 -8.83
C PHE A 112 -6.83 -5.66 -9.27
N ALA A 113 -7.98 -5.74 -8.59
CA ALA A 113 -9.10 -6.54 -9.02
C ALA A 113 -9.73 -6.06 -10.33
N GLU A 114 -9.55 -4.77 -10.67
CA GLU A 114 -9.99 -4.21 -11.95
C GLU A 114 -8.98 -4.38 -13.10
N ALA A 115 -7.77 -4.88 -12.81
CA ALA A 115 -6.75 -5.11 -13.82
C ALA A 115 -7.13 -6.25 -14.79
N THR A 116 -6.78 -6.08 -16.06
CA THR A 116 -6.97 -7.16 -17.04
C THR A 116 -6.06 -8.35 -16.72
N VAL A 117 -6.46 -9.55 -17.17
CA VAL A 117 -5.64 -10.77 -17.02
C VAL A 117 -4.25 -10.57 -17.62
N GLN A 118 -4.14 -9.88 -18.76
CA GLN A 118 -2.87 -9.59 -19.41
C GLN A 118 -1.96 -8.68 -18.56
N ALA A 119 -2.53 -7.64 -17.94
CA ALA A 119 -1.78 -6.74 -17.06
C ALA A 119 -1.29 -7.47 -15.79
N GLN A 120 -2.15 -8.31 -15.19
CA GLN A 120 -1.77 -9.14 -14.05
C GLN A 120 -0.65 -10.12 -14.41
N ASN A 121 -0.76 -10.83 -15.54
CA ASN A 121 0.27 -11.75 -16.01
C ASN A 121 1.61 -11.04 -16.30
N LYS A 122 1.57 -9.81 -16.82
CA LYS A 122 2.79 -9.03 -17.10
C LYS A 122 3.58 -8.73 -15.82
N LEU A 123 2.89 -8.53 -14.69
CA LEU A 123 3.53 -8.25 -13.41
C LEU A 123 4.08 -9.51 -12.72
N LEU A 124 3.62 -10.71 -13.07
CA LEU A 124 3.97 -11.96 -12.39
C LEU A 124 5.47 -12.20 -12.29
N LYS A 125 6.23 -11.92 -13.35
CA LYS A 125 7.68 -12.12 -13.34
C LYS A 125 8.38 -11.31 -12.25
N LEU A 126 7.95 -10.06 -12.05
CA LEU A 126 8.47 -9.20 -10.99
C LEU A 126 8.02 -9.64 -9.59
N LEU A 127 6.81 -10.21 -9.47
CA LEU A 127 6.32 -10.77 -8.21
C LEU A 127 7.02 -12.09 -7.85
N GLU A 128 7.51 -12.84 -8.84
CA GLU A 128 8.29 -14.08 -8.62
C GLU A 128 9.73 -13.78 -8.22
N GLU A 129 10.39 -12.91 -8.97
CA GLU A 129 11.81 -12.59 -8.83
C GLU A 129 12.02 -11.07 -8.82
N PRO A 130 11.62 -10.37 -7.74
CA PRO A 130 11.78 -8.93 -7.66
C PRO A 130 13.26 -8.55 -7.58
N PRO A 131 13.68 -7.45 -8.21
CA PRO A 131 15.00 -6.88 -7.98
C PRO A 131 15.22 -6.55 -6.49
N ALA A 132 16.46 -6.56 -6.04
CA ALA A 132 16.80 -6.25 -4.65
C ALA A 132 16.26 -4.87 -4.22
N GLY A 133 15.56 -4.83 -3.08
CA GLY A 133 14.95 -3.62 -2.55
C GLY A 133 13.65 -3.20 -3.20
N VAL A 134 13.12 -3.97 -4.16
CA VAL A 134 11.81 -3.71 -4.77
C VAL A 134 10.71 -4.42 -3.99
N CYS A 135 9.66 -3.66 -3.66
CA CYS A 135 8.46 -4.16 -2.97
C CYS A 135 7.19 -3.74 -3.72
N PHE A 136 6.13 -4.52 -3.53
CA PHE A 136 4.82 -4.29 -4.12
C PHE A 136 3.73 -4.22 -3.04
N LEU A 137 2.85 -3.24 -3.15
CA LEU A 137 1.63 -3.14 -2.36
C LEU A 137 0.45 -3.05 -3.32
N LEU A 138 -0.22 -4.18 -3.54
CA LEU A 138 -1.38 -4.28 -4.41
C LEU A 138 -2.64 -4.05 -3.60
N GLY A 139 -3.53 -3.19 -4.05
CA GLY A 139 -4.85 -3.00 -3.44
C GLY A 139 -5.91 -3.80 -4.19
N ALA A 140 -6.91 -4.32 -3.48
CA ALA A 140 -8.07 -4.93 -4.09
C ALA A 140 -9.32 -4.73 -3.22
N THR A 141 -10.45 -4.41 -3.85
CA THR A 141 -11.73 -4.38 -3.17
C THR A 141 -12.31 -5.77 -2.97
N VAL A 142 -12.00 -6.69 -3.87
CA VAL A 142 -12.40 -8.10 -3.83
C VAL A 142 -11.26 -8.98 -4.38
N THR A 143 -11.23 -10.24 -4.00
CA THR A 143 -10.14 -11.15 -4.40
C THR A 143 -10.43 -11.93 -5.68
N PHE A 144 -11.70 -12.13 -6.03
CA PHE A 144 -12.09 -13.03 -7.12
C PHE A 144 -11.44 -12.72 -8.47
N PRO A 145 -11.33 -11.44 -8.93
CA PRO A 145 -10.71 -11.16 -10.24
C PRO A 145 -9.18 -11.22 -10.22
N VAL A 146 -8.56 -11.29 -9.01
CA VAL A 146 -7.10 -11.42 -8.89
C VAL A 146 -6.70 -12.85 -9.19
N LEU A 147 -5.74 -13.02 -10.10
CA LEU A 147 -5.29 -14.34 -10.53
C LEU A 147 -4.74 -15.16 -9.35
N PRO A 148 -5.03 -16.48 -9.28
CA PRO A 148 -4.46 -17.36 -8.25
C PRO A 148 -2.93 -17.33 -8.21
N THR A 149 -2.29 -17.12 -9.36
CA THR A 149 -0.84 -16.98 -9.49
C THR A 149 -0.30 -15.72 -8.81
N VAL A 150 -1.06 -14.62 -8.77
CA VAL A 150 -0.75 -13.41 -7.99
C VAL A 150 -1.00 -13.65 -6.51
N LEU A 151 -2.17 -14.23 -6.18
CA LEU A 151 -2.57 -14.53 -4.79
C LEU A 151 -1.58 -15.45 -4.06
N SER A 152 -0.91 -16.35 -4.77
CA SER A 152 0.09 -17.25 -4.20
C SER A 152 1.46 -16.61 -3.94
N ARG A 153 1.70 -15.39 -4.47
CA ARG A 153 2.98 -14.67 -4.37
C ARG A 153 2.92 -13.41 -3.51
N ALA A 154 1.74 -12.99 -3.13
CA ALA A 154 1.53 -11.81 -2.28
C ALA A 154 0.99 -12.23 -0.91
N GLU A 155 1.51 -11.65 0.14
CA GLU A 155 0.95 -11.81 1.47
C GLU A 155 -0.34 -11.01 1.61
N LYS A 156 -1.39 -11.64 2.13
CA LYS A 156 -2.71 -11.01 2.25
C LYS A 156 -2.80 -10.20 3.53
N LEU A 157 -3.17 -8.94 3.37
CA LEU A 157 -3.50 -8.00 4.44
C LEU A 157 -4.98 -7.63 4.33
N GLU A 158 -5.82 -8.18 5.18
CA GLU A 158 -7.26 -7.94 5.14
C GLU A 158 -7.64 -6.81 6.10
N ILE A 159 -8.37 -5.82 5.60
CA ILE A 159 -8.99 -4.78 6.41
C ILE A 159 -10.49 -5.13 6.51
N PRO A 160 -10.98 -5.50 7.70
CA PRO A 160 -12.40 -5.77 7.89
C PRO A 160 -13.23 -4.50 7.73
N ALA A 161 -14.49 -4.65 7.34
CA ALA A 161 -15.43 -3.54 7.34
C ALA A 161 -15.55 -2.95 8.75
N PHE A 162 -15.40 -1.64 8.86
CA PHE A 162 -15.55 -0.96 10.14
C PHE A 162 -17.03 -0.87 10.55
N SER A 163 -17.34 -1.30 11.75
CA SER A 163 -18.69 -1.15 12.31
C SER A 163 -19.02 0.33 12.58
N VAL A 164 -20.30 0.65 12.55
CA VAL A 164 -20.79 2.00 12.92
C VAL A 164 -20.28 2.42 14.30
N LYS A 165 -20.18 1.47 15.25
CA LYS A 165 -19.68 1.71 16.61
C LYS A 165 -18.20 2.13 16.60
N GLU A 166 -17.37 1.47 15.82
CA GLU A 166 -15.94 1.81 15.69
C GLU A 166 -15.74 3.18 15.04
N VAL A 167 -16.48 3.47 13.97
CA VAL A 167 -16.47 4.77 13.31
C VAL A 167 -16.90 5.86 14.29
N LYS A 168 -18.00 5.66 15.02
CA LYS A 168 -18.51 6.61 16.00
C LYS A 168 -17.50 6.86 17.12
N ALA A 169 -16.94 5.82 17.72
CA ALA A 169 -15.92 5.94 18.76
C ALA A 169 -14.66 6.68 18.27
N CYS A 170 -14.27 6.46 17.03
CA CYS A 170 -13.14 7.20 16.42
C CYS A 170 -13.46 8.69 16.27
N LEU A 171 -14.65 9.02 15.80
CA LEU A 171 -15.10 10.40 15.65
C LEU A 171 -15.19 11.11 17.02
N GLU A 172 -15.81 10.48 18.02
CA GLU A 172 -15.92 11.03 19.38
C GLU A 172 -14.55 11.37 19.99
N ARG A 173 -13.55 10.49 19.81
CA ARG A 173 -12.17 10.75 20.25
C ARG A 173 -11.51 11.91 19.49
N MET A 174 -11.83 12.09 18.22
CA MET A 174 -11.31 13.22 17.43
C MET A 174 -11.90 14.55 17.88
N TYR A 175 -13.19 14.59 18.21
CA TYR A 175 -13.87 15.80 18.66
C TYR A 175 -13.64 16.12 20.14
N SER A 176 -13.44 15.12 21.01
CA SER A 176 -13.12 15.35 22.43
C SER A 176 -11.72 15.95 22.64
N VAL A 177 -10.78 15.69 21.73
CA VAL A 177 -9.43 16.30 21.78
C VAL A 177 -9.45 17.76 21.32
N SER A 178 -10.39 18.16 20.47
CA SER A 178 -10.51 19.55 20.03
C SER A 178 -11.31 20.45 21.00
N ALA A 179 -11.93 19.88 22.03
CA ALA A 179 -12.67 20.63 23.04
C ALA A 179 -11.87 20.92 24.33
N SER A 180 -10.60 20.52 24.37
CA SER A 180 -9.71 20.69 25.53
C SER A 180 -8.47 21.56 25.26
N ASP A 181 -8.45 22.30 24.15
CA ASP A 181 -7.47 23.38 23.87
C ASP A 181 -8.09 24.75 23.98
#